data_09646f34423676f90b8874886976e8c0
#
_entry.id   09646f34423676f90b8874886976e8c0
#
_cell.length_a   1.000
_cell.length_b   1.000
_cell.length_c   1.000
_cell.angle_alpha   90.00
_cell.angle_beta   90.00
_cell.angle_gamma   90.00
#
_symmetry.space_group_name_H-M   'P 1'
#
loop_
_entity.id
_entity.type
_entity.pdbx_description
1 polymer ?
#
loop_
_entity_poly.entity_id
_entity_poly.type
_entity_poly.pdbx_seq_one_letter_code
_entity_poly.pdbx_strand_id
1 'polypeptide(L)'
;MKQINIGKMNKKIFIISREEIEDDMGQTVYREVKGAKIWATVKSIRGGEYYEELKIIPEISYVIYTRYREDIKTDTILEYKGKKLEVKYVADIEEQHQMLEIQCTEYVKEGDISDIF
;
A
#
# COMPACT_ATOMS: atom_id res chain seq x y z
N MET A 1 -6.12 27.51 0.14
CA MET A 1 -5.51 26.17 0.08
C MET A 1 -6.15 25.25 1.10
N LYS A 2 -6.65 24.14 0.67
CA LYS A 2 -7.23 23.16 1.59
C LYS A 2 -6.13 22.47 2.39
N GLN A 3 -6.27 22.48 3.70
CA GLN A 3 -5.42 21.68 4.55
C GLN A 3 -5.99 20.27 4.61
N ILE A 4 -5.16 19.29 4.33
CA ILE A 4 -5.54 17.89 4.46
C ILE A 4 -5.23 17.47 5.88
N ASN A 5 -6.26 17.03 6.60
CA ASN A 5 -6.04 16.51 7.94
C ASN A 5 -5.58 15.08 7.85
N ILE A 6 -4.27 14.90 7.84
CA ILE A 6 -3.65 13.58 7.70
C ILE A 6 -3.69 12.81 9.02
N GLY A 7 -3.62 13.53 10.14
CA GLY A 7 -3.55 12.91 11.45
C GLY A 7 -2.12 12.48 11.79
N LYS A 8 -2.00 11.65 12.81
CA LYS A 8 -0.69 11.19 13.28
C LYS A 8 -0.19 10.01 12.46
N MET A 9 1.05 10.08 12.02
CA MET A 9 1.70 8.96 11.34
C MET A 9 2.28 8.00 12.37
N ASN A 10 1.40 7.22 12.99
CA ASN A 10 1.77 6.31 14.06
C ASN A 10 1.54 4.83 13.73
N LYS A 11 1.25 4.53 12.48
CA LYS A 11 1.08 3.16 12.02
C LYS A 11 2.32 2.73 11.26
N LYS A 12 2.71 1.47 11.45
CA LYS A 12 3.88 0.90 10.77
C LYS A 12 3.43 0.18 9.51
N ILE A 13 4.05 0.51 8.40
CA ILE A 13 3.89 -0.25 7.17
C ILE A 13 5.26 -0.68 6.68
N PHE A 14 5.31 -1.75 5.90
CA PHE A 14 6.55 -2.27 5.33
C PHE A 14 6.40 -2.36 3.83
N ILE A 15 7.47 -2.01 3.12
CA ILE A 15 7.52 -2.22 1.68
C ILE A 15 7.96 -3.66 1.43
N ILE A 16 7.18 -4.39 0.65
CA ILE A 16 7.51 -5.77 0.29
C ILE A 16 8.12 -5.76 -1.11
N SER A 17 9.31 -6.31 -1.22
CA SER A 17 9.97 -6.47 -2.50
C SER A 17 10.06 -7.94 -2.87
N ARG A 18 10.27 -8.21 -4.16
CA ARG A 18 10.48 -9.56 -4.65
C ARG A 18 11.95 -9.74 -5.00
N GLU A 19 12.50 -10.84 -4.54
CA GLU A 19 13.86 -11.20 -4.81
C GLU A 19 13.89 -12.45 -5.67
N GLU A 20 14.66 -12.42 -6.76
CA GLU A 20 14.84 -13.60 -7.59
C GLU A 20 15.89 -14.50 -6.95
N ILE A 21 15.56 -15.77 -6.82
CA ILE A 21 16.50 -16.79 -6.36
C ILE A 21 16.40 -18.00 -7.26
N GLU A 22 17.48 -18.76 -7.37
CA GLU A 22 17.46 -20.04 -8.06
C GLU A 22 17.15 -21.14 -7.04
N ASP A 23 16.24 -22.03 -7.40
CA ASP A 23 15.97 -23.20 -6.58
C ASP A 23 17.01 -24.31 -6.87
N ASP A 24 16.87 -25.45 -6.19
CA ASP A 24 17.81 -26.57 -6.33
C ASP A 24 17.82 -27.17 -7.74
N MET A 25 16.80 -26.88 -8.52
CA MET A 25 16.68 -27.38 -9.89
C MET A 25 17.11 -26.35 -10.93
N GLY A 26 17.67 -25.23 -10.50
CA GLY A 26 18.12 -24.17 -11.39
C GLY A 26 17.01 -23.28 -11.94
N GLN A 27 15.80 -23.41 -11.41
CA GLN A 27 14.68 -22.56 -11.82
C GLN A 27 14.66 -21.26 -11.07
N THR A 28 14.30 -20.17 -11.75
CA THR A 28 14.12 -18.88 -11.12
C THR A 28 12.80 -18.86 -10.37
N VAL A 29 12.87 -18.61 -9.08
CA VAL A 29 11.68 -18.43 -8.23
C VAL A 29 11.77 -17.07 -7.54
N TYR A 30 10.63 -16.57 -7.09
CA TYR A 30 10.57 -15.28 -6.42
C TYR A 30 10.26 -15.46 -4.95
N ARG A 31 10.96 -14.70 -4.13
CA ARG A 31 10.74 -14.67 -2.70
C ARG A 31 10.37 -13.25 -2.30
N GLU A 32 9.34 -13.11 -1.48
CA GLU A 32 8.98 -11.83 -0.93
C GLU A 32 9.88 -11.49 0.25
N VAL A 33 10.41 -10.28 0.26
CA VAL A 33 11.30 -9.81 1.31
C VAL A 33 10.67 -8.57 1.94
N LYS A 34 10.54 -8.59 3.26
CA LYS A 34 10.06 -7.45 4.01
C LYS A 34 11.18 -6.41 4.05
N GLY A 35 10.91 -5.26 3.47
CA GLY A 35 11.90 -4.20 3.35
C GLY A 35 11.74 -3.10 4.40
N ALA A 36 11.83 -1.85 3.95
CA ALA A 36 11.84 -0.69 4.83
C ALA A 36 10.56 -0.55 5.65
N LYS A 37 10.72 -0.23 6.92
CA LYS A 37 9.62 0.14 7.81
C LYS A 37 9.34 1.64 7.65
N ILE A 38 8.09 1.99 7.45
CA ILE A 38 7.67 3.36 7.25
C ILE A 38 6.56 3.69 8.24
N TRP A 39 6.64 4.86 8.83
CA TRP A 39 5.55 5.37 9.66
C TRP A 39 4.53 6.06 8.78
N ALA A 40 3.26 5.80 9.02
CA ALA A 40 2.19 6.28 8.17
C ALA A 40 0.90 6.52 8.95
N THR A 41 0.01 7.27 8.32
CA THR A 41 -1.39 7.33 8.72
C THR A 41 -2.16 6.39 7.80
N VAL A 42 -2.92 5.48 8.37
CA VAL A 42 -3.69 4.49 7.61
C VAL A 42 -5.17 4.68 7.89
N LYS A 43 -5.95 4.86 6.84
CA LYS A 43 -7.40 5.01 6.93
C LYS A 43 -8.08 3.88 6.17
N SER A 44 -8.95 3.16 6.85
CA SER A 44 -9.78 2.13 6.23
C SER A 44 -10.98 2.80 5.56
N ILE A 45 -11.24 2.42 4.33
CA ILE A 45 -12.33 3.01 3.55
C ILE A 45 -13.55 2.11 3.63
N ARG A 46 -14.67 2.67 4.06
CA ARG A 46 -15.95 1.96 4.14
C ARG A 46 -17.07 2.89 3.70
N GLY A 47 -17.95 2.38 2.86
CA GLY A 47 -19.13 3.08 2.41
C GLY A 47 -18.87 4.05 1.27
N GLY A 48 -19.93 4.34 0.51
CA GLY A 48 -19.84 5.11 -0.71
C GLY A 48 -19.55 6.59 -0.52
N GLU A 49 -19.92 7.14 0.62
CA GLU A 49 -19.72 8.57 0.87
C GLU A 49 -18.25 8.98 0.89
N TYR A 50 -17.36 8.09 1.33
CA TYR A 50 -15.93 8.36 1.26
C TYR A 50 -15.43 8.43 -0.16
N TYR A 51 -15.97 7.59 -1.04
CA TYR A 51 -15.53 7.57 -2.43
C TYR A 51 -15.86 8.86 -3.15
N GLU A 52 -17.03 9.42 -2.90
CA GLU A 52 -17.43 10.67 -3.52
C GLU A 52 -16.63 11.87 -3.00
N GLU A 53 -16.51 11.97 -1.69
CA GLU A 53 -15.86 13.11 -1.04
C GLU A 53 -14.37 13.14 -1.30
N LEU A 54 -13.70 11.99 -1.25
CA LEU A 54 -12.25 11.89 -1.41
C LEU A 54 -11.81 11.53 -2.82
N LYS A 55 -12.75 11.32 -3.72
CA LYS A 55 -12.47 10.93 -5.11
C LYS A 55 -11.61 9.66 -5.18
N ILE A 56 -12.00 8.67 -4.38
CA ILE A 56 -11.30 7.40 -4.28
C ILE A 56 -11.94 6.40 -5.24
N ILE A 57 -11.11 5.58 -5.88
CA ILE A 57 -11.57 4.48 -6.73
C ILE A 57 -12.37 3.50 -5.89
N PRO A 58 -13.58 3.04 -6.33
CA PRO A 58 -14.45 2.21 -5.49
C PRO A 58 -13.83 0.93 -4.93
N GLU A 59 -12.87 0.33 -5.60
CA GLU A 59 -12.20 -0.88 -5.12
C GLU A 59 -11.14 -0.64 -4.06
N ILE A 60 -10.85 0.61 -3.72
CA ILE A 60 -9.84 0.94 -2.73
C ILE A 60 -10.31 0.55 -1.33
N SER A 61 -9.44 -0.13 -0.59
CA SER A 61 -9.70 -0.57 0.78
C SER A 61 -9.07 0.33 1.83
N TYR A 62 -7.93 0.94 1.50
CA TYR A 62 -7.16 1.76 2.42
C TYR A 62 -6.59 2.97 1.74
N VAL A 63 -6.53 4.08 2.47
CA VAL A 63 -5.78 5.27 2.06
C VAL A 63 -4.68 5.47 3.08
N ILE A 64 -3.47 5.61 2.60
CA ILE A 64 -2.27 5.73 3.43
C ILE A 64 -1.58 7.04 3.12
N TYR A 65 -1.20 7.76 4.16
CA TYR A 65 -0.41 8.98 4.04
C TYR A 65 0.96 8.75 4.65
N THR A 66 2.01 8.99 3.87
CA THR A 66 3.40 8.84 4.32
C THR A 66 4.19 10.08 3.92
N ARG A 67 5.40 10.18 4.46
CA ARG A 67 6.37 11.14 3.94
C ARG A 67 6.78 10.71 2.54
N TYR A 68 7.18 11.69 1.72
CA TYR A 68 7.56 11.46 0.33
C TYR A 68 8.65 10.40 0.21
N ARG A 69 8.45 9.46 -0.71
CA ARG A 69 9.42 8.42 -1.07
C ARG A 69 9.28 8.14 -2.56
N GLU A 70 10.41 7.94 -3.22
CA GLU A 70 10.41 7.63 -4.65
C GLU A 70 10.18 6.13 -4.92
N ASP A 71 10.36 5.29 -3.92
CA ASP A 71 10.28 3.84 -4.08
C ASP A 71 8.86 3.26 -3.94
N ILE A 72 7.88 4.09 -3.63
CA ILE A 72 6.49 3.66 -3.59
C ILE A 72 5.81 4.07 -4.90
N LYS A 73 5.39 3.07 -5.66
CA LYS A 73 4.78 3.25 -6.98
C LYS A 73 3.55 2.37 -7.08
N THR A 74 2.78 2.55 -8.16
CA THR A 74 1.70 1.61 -8.46
C THR A 74 2.28 0.20 -8.56
N ASP A 75 1.51 -0.76 -8.11
CA ASP A 75 1.87 -2.19 -8.04
C ASP A 75 2.88 -2.54 -6.94
N THR A 76 3.33 -1.55 -6.16
CA THR A 76 4.12 -1.85 -4.95
C THR A 76 3.23 -2.58 -3.94
N ILE A 77 3.79 -3.55 -3.25
CA ILE A 77 3.10 -4.26 -2.19
C ILE A 77 3.54 -3.70 -0.85
N LEU A 78 2.57 -3.36 -0.02
CA LEU A 78 2.83 -2.90 1.35
C LEU A 78 2.25 -3.92 2.32
N GLU A 79 2.86 -4.02 3.50
CA GLU A 79 2.32 -4.86 4.57
C GLU A 79 1.89 -3.99 5.72
N TYR A 80 0.65 -4.18 6.16
CA TYR A 80 0.07 -3.46 7.28
C TYR A 80 -0.69 -4.44 8.16
N LYS A 81 -0.25 -4.60 9.41
CA LYS A 81 -0.86 -5.52 10.39
C LYS A 81 -1.03 -6.94 9.83
N GLY A 82 -0.03 -7.43 9.13
CA GLY A 82 -0.06 -8.76 8.55
C GLY A 82 -0.85 -8.88 7.25
N LYS A 83 -1.49 -7.82 6.81
CA LYS A 83 -2.22 -7.80 5.54
C LYS A 83 -1.34 -7.22 4.46
N LYS A 84 -1.47 -7.76 3.26
CA LYS A 84 -0.76 -7.24 2.10
C LYS A 84 -1.69 -6.33 1.31
N LEU A 85 -1.18 -5.16 0.97
CA LEU A 85 -1.92 -4.14 0.25
C LEU A 85 -1.22 -3.82 -1.04
N GLU A 86 -1.94 -3.84 -2.14
CA GLU A 86 -1.39 -3.46 -3.43
C GLU A 86 -1.68 -2.00 -3.70
N VAL A 87 -0.65 -1.23 -4.01
CA VAL A 87 -0.78 0.19 -4.32
C VAL A 87 -1.40 0.36 -5.70
N LYS A 88 -2.51 1.07 -5.77
CA LYS A 88 -3.20 1.34 -7.03
C LYS A 88 -3.03 2.77 -7.50
N TYR A 89 -2.79 3.70 -6.58
CA TYR A 89 -2.65 5.10 -6.92
C TYR A 89 -1.72 5.77 -5.92
N VAL A 90 -0.84 6.61 -6.44
CA VAL A 90 0.09 7.38 -5.60
C VAL A 90 0.03 8.83 -6.07
N ALA A 91 -0.21 9.73 -5.14
CA ALA A 91 -0.19 11.17 -5.42
C ALA A 91 0.82 11.86 -4.51
N ASP A 92 1.65 12.69 -5.11
CA ASP A 92 2.50 13.63 -4.38
C ASP A 92 1.63 14.84 -4.05
N ILE A 93 1.28 14.98 -2.77
CA ILE A 93 0.33 16.00 -2.34
C ILE A 93 0.87 17.38 -2.68
N GLU A 94 0.10 18.13 -3.48
CA GLU A 94 0.44 19.46 -3.95
C GLU A 94 1.79 19.53 -4.70
N GLU A 95 2.29 18.38 -5.16
CA GLU A 95 3.55 18.30 -5.92
C GLU A 95 4.75 18.87 -5.18
N GLN A 96 4.72 18.84 -3.85
CA GLN A 96 5.75 19.45 -3.01
C GLN A 96 6.82 18.45 -2.54
N HIS A 97 6.72 17.18 -2.90
CA HIS A 97 7.66 16.13 -2.49
C HIS A 97 7.82 16.05 -0.97
N GLN A 98 6.72 16.27 -0.24
CA GLN A 98 6.72 16.20 1.22
C GLN A 98 5.89 15.04 1.73
N MET A 99 4.74 14.80 1.12
CA MET A 99 3.79 13.78 1.55
C MET A 99 3.22 13.06 0.35
N LEU A 100 2.96 11.78 0.52
CA LEU A 100 2.26 10.96 -0.47
C LEU A 100 0.89 10.54 0.06
N GLU A 101 -0.08 10.54 -0.83
CA GLU A 101 -1.36 9.87 -0.62
C GLU A 101 -1.33 8.59 -1.45
N ILE A 102 -1.53 7.47 -0.78
CA ILE A 102 -1.44 6.16 -1.41
C ILE A 102 -2.77 5.47 -1.26
N GLN A 103 -3.37 5.06 -2.38
CA GLN A 103 -4.62 4.32 -2.37
C GLN A 103 -4.34 2.86 -2.69
N CYS A 104 -4.79 1.97 -1.83
CA CYS A 104 -4.45 0.55 -1.89
C CYS A 104 -5.67 -0.33 -1.86
N THR A 105 -5.56 -1.50 -2.50
CA THR A 105 -6.52 -2.59 -2.33
C THR A 105 -5.87 -3.69 -1.51
N GLU A 106 -6.68 -4.44 -0.79
CA GLU A 106 -6.19 -5.61 -0.08
C GLU A 106 -5.76 -6.66 -1.11
N TYR A 107 -4.51 -7.09 -1.00
CA TYR A 107 -3.94 -8.04 -1.94
C TYR A 107 -4.06 -9.45 -1.38
N VAL A 108 -4.69 -10.33 -2.16
CA VAL A 108 -4.82 -11.73 -1.79
C VAL A 108 -4.11 -12.55 -2.85
N LYS A 109 -3.12 -13.34 -2.43
CA LYS A 109 -2.42 -14.22 -3.34
C LYS A 109 -3.35 -15.31 -3.84
N GLU A 110 -3.17 -15.67 -5.11
CA GLU A 110 -3.80 -16.86 -5.65
C GLU A 110 -3.34 -18.06 -4.83
N GLY A 111 -4.25 -18.83 -4.31
CA GLY A 111 -3.95 -19.92 -3.39
C GLY A 111 -4.36 -19.61 -1.96
N ASP A 112 -4.29 -18.36 -1.55
CA ASP A 112 -4.80 -17.96 -0.23
C ASP A 112 -6.32 -17.92 -0.20
N ILE A 113 -6.92 -17.85 -1.37
CA ILE A 113 -8.39 -17.79 -1.51
C ILE A 113 -9.05 -19.04 -0.99
N SER A 114 -8.39 -20.18 -1.12
CA SER A 114 -8.93 -21.45 -0.65
C SER A 114 -9.07 -21.51 0.88
N ASP A 115 -8.31 -20.71 1.58
CA ASP A 115 -8.36 -20.67 3.04
C ASP A 115 -9.53 -19.86 3.58
N ILE A 116 -10.24 -19.13 2.69
CA ILE A 116 -11.37 -18.31 3.06
C ILE A 116 -12.68 -19.11 3.13
N PHE A 117 -12.70 -20.25 2.47
CA PHE A 117 -13.91 -21.10 2.37
C PHE A 117 -13.86 -22.32 3.24
#